data_1fd3abc8ab09f49d95d543847add3476
#
_entry.id   1fd3abc8ab09f49d95d543847add3476
#
_cell.length_a   1.000
_cell.length_b   1.000
_cell.length_c   1.000
_cell.angle_alpha   90.00
_cell.angle_beta   90.00
_cell.angle_gamma   90.00
#
_symmetry.space_group_name_H-M   'P 1'
#
loop_
_entity.id
_entity.type
_entity.pdbx_description
1 polymer ?
#
loop_
_entity_poly.entity_id
_entity_poly.type
_entity_poly.pdbx_seq_one_letter_code
_entity_poly.pdbx_strand_id
1 'polypeptide(L)'
;MKYPVLFAIFLLSSCTKVETTPVNQWQHVAQGSYASEISHDGRYAAVSSVEHGVAFWDLQQNALKYQWQHTPEQENLVFSLAISPDNSHVLTADQHTFALWRTDTGQNAGFWQLDQSTIRDIAVSANGAHLLIGKSDGAVQHITLASGRRLEFLGHSEKVNSVAMSPNGRYALTGSNDYQAYLWDTDTAQIIHTFSHPSRVSKVALDPQGRFAFTADSQSLARIWDIQSGALISSLQITARQQVFSAVRFSEDGQYLLTGAPTRNVALWRVSDGKELQRWRVMPRDGSRPAGAVVHAVAFLSPTRIISESSS
;
A
#
# COMPACT_ATOMS: atom_id res chain seq x y z
N MET A 1 11.46 55.96 42.20
CA MET A 1 10.55 55.09 41.49
C MET A 1 11.37 54.32 40.46
N LYS A 2 11.59 53.02 40.69
CA LYS A 2 12.32 52.12 39.77
C LYS A 2 11.28 51.24 39.09
N TYR A 3 11.16 51.33 37.75
CA TYR A 3 10.31 50.44 36.95
C TYR A 3 11.07 49.16 36.61
N PRO A 4 10.50 47.96 36.77
CA PRO A 4 11.12 46.74 36.29
C PRO A 4 10.84 46.58 34.80
N VAL A 5 11.92 46.41 34.04
CA VAL A 5 11.86 46.04 32.63
C VAL A 5 11.54 44.56 32.54
N LEU A 6 10.35 44.22 32.01
CA LEU A 6 9.94 42.85 31.76
C LEU A 6 10.58 42.39 30.45
N PHE A 7 11.57 41.50 30.51
CA PHE A 7 12.14 40.82 29.34
C PHE A 7 11.19 39.66 28.94
N ALA A 8 10.45 39.84 27.89
CA ALA A 8 9.70 38.76 27.27
C ALA A 8 10.68 37.90 26.45
N ILE A 9 11.00 36.69 26.94
CA ILE A 9 11.76 35.69 26.20
C ILE A 9 10.80 35.07 25.20
N PHE A 10 10.87 35.46 23.92
CA PHE A 10 10.26 34.77 22.81
C PHE A 10 11.07 33.47 22.60
N LEU A 11 10.53 32.33 23.06
CA LEU A 11 10.97 31.01 22.65
C LEU A 11 10.51 30.79 21.19
N LEU A 12 11.39 31.14 20.26
CA LEU A 12 11.29 30.70 18.89
C LEU A 12 11.47 29.17 18.88
N SER A 13 10.37 28.42 18.92
CA SER A 13 10.39 27.01 18.57
C SER A 13 10.70 26.90 17.07
N SER A 14 12.00 26.83 16.75
CA SER A 14 12.42 26.43 15.42
C SER A 14 11.99 24.97 15.22
N CYS A 15 11.01 24.71 14.38
CA CYS A 15 10.80 23.39 13.78
C CYS A 15 12.04 23.09 12.93
N THR A 16 13.06 22.54 13.54
CA THR A 16 14.17 21.93 12.79
C THR A 16 13.60 20.74 12.06
N LYS A 17 13.41 20.88 10.75
CA LYS A 17 13.26 19.72 9.85
C LYS A 17 14.51 18.87 10.03
N VAL A 18 14.40 17.77 10.73
CA VAL A 18 15.44 16.76 10.76
C VAL A 18 15.43 16.12 9.37
N GLU A 19 16.33 16.52 8.49
CA GLU A 19 16.61 15.81 7.25
C GLU A 19 17.25 14.48 7.64
N THR A 20 16.49 13.42 7.52
CA THR A 20 16.99 12.07 7.77
C THR A 20 17.63 11.54 6.49
N THR A 21 18.97 11.42 6.51
CA THR A 21 19.68 10.69 5.44
C THR A 21 19.41 9.20 5.55
N PRO A 22 19.19 8.48 4.42
CA PRO A 22 19.03 7.04 4.44
C PRO A 22 20.32 6.38 4.95
N VAL A 23 20.17 5.31 5.73
CA VAL A 23 21.33 4.52 6.22
C VAL A 23 21.94 3.74 5.07
N ASN A 24 21.10 3.20 4.18
CA ASN A 24 21.49 2.49 2.97
C ASN A 24 20.52 2.87 1.84
N GLN A 25 21.03 2.80 0.60
CA GLN A 25 20.26 3.01 -0.61
C GLN A 25 20.74 2.03 -1.67
N TRP A 26 19.80 1.41 -2.37
CA TRP A 26 20.05 0.48 -3.47
C TRP A 26 19.23 0.88 -4.69
N GLN A 27 19.72 0.52 -5.86
CA GLN A 27 19.01 0.72 -7.13
C GLN A 27 18.62 -0.65 -7.67
N HIS A 28 17.30 -0.91 -7.74
CA HIS A 28 16.75 -2.19 -8.18
C HIS A 28 16.39 -2.21 -9.67
N VAL A 29 16.21 -1.05 -10.31
CA VAL A 29 15.90 -0.91 -11.73
C VAL A 29 16.70 0.22 -12.36
N ALA A 30 17.04 0.10 -13.63
CA ALA A 30 17.85 1.09 -14.35
C ALA A 30 17.02 2.33 -14.75
N GLN A 31 15.77 2.14 -15.16
CA GLN A 31 14.85 3.20 -15.56
C GLN A 31 13.58 3.08 -14.73
N GLY A 32 13.24 3.94 -13.88
CA GLY A 32 12.05 4.03 -13.02
C GLY A 32 11.10 2.82 -12.95
N SER A 33 10.51 2.57 -11.80
CA SER A 33 9.52 1.53 -11.60
C SER A 33 8.09 2.04 -11.78
N TYR A 34 7.18 1.16 -12.27
CA TYR A 34 5.74 1.44 -12.39
C TYR A 34 4.99 1.08 -11.12
N ALA A 35 5.39 0.00 -10.46
CA ALA A 35 4.85 -0.46 -9.20
C ALA A 35 5.94 -1.17 -8.41
N SER A 36 5.83 -1.14 -7.11
CA SER A 36 6.62 -2.00 -6.23
C SER A 36 5.85 -2.34 -4.97
N GLU A 37 6.18 -3.47 -4.38
CA GLU A 37 5.68 -3.91 -3.09
C GLU A 37 6.83 -4.49 -2.26
N ILE A 38 6.80 -4.24 -0.94
CA ILE A 38 7.77 -4.79 0.02
C ILE A 38 7.02 -5.76 0.92
N SER A 39 7.63 -6.90 1.22
CA SER A 39 7.07 -7.89 2.15
C SER A 39 6.83 -7.29 3.55
N HIS A 40 5.93 -7.92 4.33
CA HIS A 40 5.58 -7.41 5.66
C HIS A 40 6.77 -7.33 6.61
N ASP A 41 7.70 -8.27 6.51
CA ASP A 41 8.94 -8.32 7.30
C ASP A 41 10.10 -7.50 6.71
N GLY A 42 9.86 -6.82 5.58
CA GLY A 42 10.86 -6.01 4.88
C GLY A 42 12.00 -6.80 4.24
N ARG A 43 11.86 -8.15 4.11
CA ARG A 43 12.91 -9.01 3.57
C ARG A 43 12.95 -9.03 2.04
N TYR A 44 11.79 -8.95 1.41
CA TYR A 44 11.66 -9.06 -0.04
C TYR A 44 11.04 -7.81 -0.65
N ALA A 45 11.40 -7.53 -1.90
CA ALA A 45 10.73 -6.54 -2.73
C ALA A 45 10.41 -7.12 -4.11
N ALA A 46 9.22 -6.83 -4.61
CA ALA A 46 8.86 -7.03 -6.00
C ALA A 46 8.79 -5.66 -6.67
N VAL A 47 9.51 -5.48 -7.79
CA VAL A 47 9.62 -4.20 -8.49
C VAL A 47 9.32 -4.42 -9.97
N SER A 48 8.34 -3.68 -10.49
CA SER A 48 7.94 -3.73 -11.90
C SER A 48 8.62 -2.64 -12.70
N SER A 49 9.19 -2.99 -13.85
CA SER A 49 9.77 -2.05 -14.82
C SER A 49 9.47 -2.49 -16.25
N VAL A 50 9.55 -1.56 -17.22
CA VAL A 50 9.38 -1.88 -18.66
C VAL A 50 10.42 -2.88 -19.13
N GLU A 51 11.66 -2.67 -18.73
CA GLU A 51 12.80 -3.42 -19.28
C GLU A 51 12.85 -4.87 -18.82
N HIS A 52 12.38 -5.13 -17.60
CA HIS A 52 12.67 -6.39 -16.92
C HIS A 52 11.43 -7.14 -16.44
N GLY A 53 10.22 -6.62 -16.73
CA GLY A 53 8.99 -7.16 -16.13
C GLY A 53 8.98 -6.95 -14.63
N VAL A 54 8.79 -8.00 -13.84
CA VAL A 54 8.80 -7.95 -12.37
C VAL A 54 10.06 -8.61 -11.84
N ALA A 55 10.92 -7.83 -11.19
CA ALA A 55 12.11 -8.29 -10.50
C ALA A 55 11.79 -8.55 -9.03
N PHE A 56 12.11 -9.75 -8.54
CA PHE A 56 11.92 -10.14 -7.13
C PHE A 56 13.27 -10.22 -6.42
N TRP A 57 13.45 -9.40 -5.40
CA TRP A 57 14.70 -9.18 -4.69
C TRP A 57 14.65 -9.70 -3.26
N ASP A 58 15.78 -10.30 -2.81
CA ASP A 58 16.08 -10.46 -1.38
C ASP A 58 16.84 -9.21 -0.91
N LEU A 59 16.19 -8.40 -0.09
CA LEU A 59 16.71 -7.11 0.38
C LEU A 59 17.81 -7.26 1.45
N GLN A 60 17.85 -8.40 2.17
CA GLN A 60 18.90 -8.65 3.15
C GLN A 60 20.22 -8.96 2.46
N GLN A 61 20.15 -9.67 1.35
CA GLN A 61 21.33 -10.04 0.54
C GLN A 61 21.59 -9.02 -0.59
N ASN A 62 20.66 -8.11 -0.83
CA ASN A 62 20.63 -7.23 -2.00
C ASN A 62 20.84 -8.01 -3.30
N ALA A 63 20.13 -9.12 -3.45
CA ALA A 63 20.28 -10.06 -4.56
C ALA A 63 18.96 -10.26 -5.30
N LEU A 64 19.02 -10.20 -6.63
CA LEU A 64 17.90 -10.57 -7.50
C LEU A 64 17.70 -12.10 -7.39
N LYS A 65 16.49 -12.51 -6.99
CA LYS A 65 16.11 -13.92 -6.90
C LYS A 65 15.47 -14.42 -8.17
N TYR A 66 14.48 -13.68 -8.68
CA TYR A 66 13.70 -14.07 -9.85
C TYR A 66 13.35 -12.86 -10.69
N GLN A 67 13.07 -13.11 -11.96
CA GLN A 67 12.54 -12.16 -12.91
C GLN A 67 11.35 -12.81 -13.62
N TRP A 68 10.19 -12.16 -13.54
CA TRP A 68 8.94 -12.68 -14.06
C TRP A 68 8.38 -11.79 -15.17
N GLN A 69 7.75 -12.43 -16.15
CA GLN A 69 7.08 -11.76 -17.26
C GLN A 69 5.69 -12.39 -17.43
N HIS A 70 4.66 -11.57 -17.61
CA HIS A 70 3.31 -12.05 -17.89
C HIS A 70 3.24 -12.69 -19.28
N THR A 71 3.84 -12.05 -20.27
CA THR A 71 3.87 -12.53 -21.65
C THR A 71 5.32 -12.44 -22.14
N PRO A 72 5.92 -13.56 -22.56
CA PRO A 72 7.24 -13.53 -23.19
C PRO A 72 7.24 -12.61 -24.43
N GLU A 73 8.34 -11.88 -24.62
CA GLU A 73 8.59 -11.03 -25.80
C GLU A 73 7.65 -9.82 -25.96
N GLN A 74 6.82 -9.48 -24.96
CA GLN A 74 6.01 -8.28 -24.95
C GLN A 74 6.42 -7.34 -23.81
N GLU A 75 6.11 -6.04 -23.98
CA GLU A 75 6.26 -5.08 -22.88
C GLU A 75 5.33 -5.46 -21.72
N ASN A 76 5.92 -5.76 -20.59
CA ASN A 76 5.18 -6.17 -19.39
C ASN A 76 4.89 -4.94 -18.52
N LEU A 77 3.72 -4.35 -18.69
CA LEU A 77 3.26 -3.20 -17.91
C LEU A 77 2.47 -3.68 -16.69
N VAL A 78 3.17 -4.21 -15.70
CA VAL A 78 2.58 -4.58 -14.41
C VAL A 78 2.42 -3.33 -13.55
N PHE A 79 1.19 -2.98 -13.17
CA PHE A 79 0.86 -1.78 -12.40
C PHE A 79 0.50 -2.05 -10.95
N SER A 80 0.18 -3.31 -10.61
CA SER A 80 -0.18 -3.67 -9.26
C SER A 80 0.54 -4.93 -8.83
N LEU A 81 1.05 -4.90 -7.61
CA LEU A 81 1.84 -5.95 -6.98
C LEU A 81 1.32 -6.17 -5.57
N ALA A 82 1.23 -7.41 -5.14
CA ALA A 82 0.93 -7.77 -3.77
C ALA A 82 1.78 -8.96 -3.34
N ILE A 83 2.44 -8.86 -2.18
CA ILE A 83 3.18 -9.98 -1.56
C ILE A 83 2.29 -10.55 -0.46
N SER A 84 2.14 -11.88 -0.44
CA SER A 84 1.34 -12.54 0.60
C SER A 84 1.92 -12.28 1.99
N PRO A 85 1.08 -12.20 3.05
CA PRO A 85 1.53 -11.89 4.41
C PRO A 85 2.60 -12.82 4.96
N ASP A 86 2.64 -14.07 4.50
CA ASP A 86 3.62 -15.10 4.86
C ASP A 86 4.83 -15.15 3.92
N ASN A 87 4.91 -14.22 2.97
CA ASN A 87 5.96 -14.12 1.94
C ASN A 87 6.04 -15.32 0.98
N SER A 88 5.08 -16.20 0.96
CA SER A 88 5.11 -17.43 0.13
C SER A 88 4.79 -17.18 -1.35
N HIS A 89 4.04 -16.12 -1.64
CA HIS A 89 3.57 -15.80 -2.99
C HIS A 89 3.64 -14.31 -3.31
N VAL A 90 3.76 -14.02 -4.61
CA VAL A 90 3.59 -12.68 -5.17
C VAL A 90 2.49 -12.71 -6.21
N LEU A 91 1.51 -11.84 -6.07
CA LEU A 91 0.47 -11.59 -7.07
C LEU A 91 0.87 -10.36 -7.88
N THR A 92 0.81 -10.47 -9.20
CA THR A 92 1.17 -9.41 -10.15
C THR A 92 0.01 -9.17 -11.10
N ALA A 93 -0.26 -7.93 -11.48
CA ALA A 93 -1.33 -7.63 -12.43
C ALA A 93 -0.96 -6.51 -13.40
N ASP A 94 -1.31 -6.69 -14.66
CA ASP A 94 -1.46 -5.66 -15.67
C ASP A 94 -2.95 -5.23 -15.81
N GLN A 95 -3.34 -4.57 -16.89
CA GLN A 95 -4.71 -4.10 -17.07
C GLN A 95 -5.74 -5.22 -17.16
N HIS A 96 -5.36 -6.37 -17.71
CA HIS A 96 -6.31 -7.45 -18.07
C HIS A 96 -5.89 -8.82 -17.56
N THR A 97 -4.62 -8.99 -17.19
CA THR A 97 -4.10 -10.29 -16.74
C THR A 97 -3.51 -10.17 -15.32
N PHE A 98 -3.54 -11.28 -14.60
CA PHE A 98 -2.86 -11.40 -13.31
C PHE A 98 -2.26 -12.78 -13.15
N ALA A 99 -1.12 -12.83 -12.45
CA ALA A 99 -0.34 -14.04 -12.25
C ALA A 99 0.08 -14.19 -10.80
N LEU A 100 0.07 -15.41 -10.31
CA LEU A 100 0.55 -15.76 -8.98
C LEU A 100 1.88 -16.52 -9.11
N TRP A 101 2.87 -16.10 -8.33
CA TRP A 101 4.23 -16.63 -8.36
C TRP A 101 4.63 -17.15 -6.98
N ARG A 102 5.31 -18.28 -6.95
CA ARG A 102 5.89 -18.83 -5.71
C ARG A 102 7.24 -18.17 -5.44
N THR A 103 7.47 -17.74 -4.22
CA THR A 103 8.72 -17.06 -3.83
C THR A 103 9.87 -18.02 -3.51
N ASP A 104 9.56 -19.28 -3.20
CA ASP A 104 10.56 -20.34 -2.92
C ASP A 104 11.21 -20.85 -4.20
N THR A 105 10.44 -21.04 -5.27
CA THR A 105 10.90 -21.65 -6.54
C THR A 105 10.94 -20.67 -7.70
N GLY A 106 10.27 -19.51 -7.60
CA GLY A 106 10.08 -18.57 -8.71
C GLY A 106 9.08 -19.03 -9.77
N GLN A 107 8.44 -20.19 -9.57
CA GLN A 107 7.52 -20.76 -10.55
C GLN A 107 6.16 -20.06 -10.53
N ASN A 108 5.54 -20.03 -11.71
CA ASN A 108 4.14 -19.60 -11.86
C ASN A 108 3.21 -20.61 -11.20
N ALA A 109 2.36 -20.13 -10.29
CA ALA A 109 1.33 -20.92 -9.61
C ALA A 109 -0.05 -20.77 -10.25
N GLY A 110 -0.22 -19.78 -11.15
CA GLY A 110 -1.45 -19.57 -11.89
C GLY A 110 -1.40 -18.28 -12.70
N PHE A 111 -2.12 -18.29 -13.81
CA PHE A 111 -2.27 -17.13 -14.72
C PHE A 111 -3.74 -17.03 -15.15
N TRP A 112 -4.28 -15.82 -15.08
CA TRP A 112 -5.69 -15.56 -15.40
C TRP A 112 -5.80 -14.28 -16.23
N GLN A 113 -6.87 -14.25 -17.04
CA GLN A 113 -7.25 -13.11 -17.84
C GLN A 113 -8.67 -12.67 -17.48
N LEU A 114 -8.91 -11.37 -17.47
CA LEU A 114 -10.23 -10.76 -17.40
C LEU A 114 -10.69 -10.42 -18.81
N ASP A 115 -11.88 -10.88 -19.16
CA ASP A 115 -12.47 -10.61 -20.49
C ASP A 115 -13.15 -9.24 -20.57
N GLN A 116 -13.58 -8.72 -19.42
CA GLN A 116 -14.27 -7.44 -19.31
C GLN A 116 -13.70 -6.62 -18.16
N SER A 117 -13.72 -5.29 -18.30
CA SER A 117 -13.18 -4.34 -17.32
C SER A 117 -11.65 -4.38 -17.21
N THR A 118 -11.07 -3.48 -16.43
CA THR A 118 -9.63 -3.43 -16.16
C THR A 118 -9.34 -3.58 -14.67
N ILE A 119 -8.22 -4.23 -14.36
CA ILE A 119 -7.72 -4.38 -13.00
C ILE A 119 -7.24 -3.00 -12.51
N ARG A 120 -7.55 -2.69 -11.26
CA ARG A 120 -7.17 -1.43 -10.60
C ARG A 120 -6.22 -1.65 -9.43
N ASP A 121 -6.50 -2.65 -8.61
CA ASP A 121 -5.68 -3.02 -7.47
C ASP A 121 -5.92 -4.50 -7.12
N ILE A 122 -4.95 -5.13 -6.48
CA ILE A 122 -4.97 -6.55 -6.15
C ILE A 122 -4.52 -6.80 -4.71
N ALA A 123 -4.99 -7.88 -4.11
CA ALA A 123 -4.49 -8.38 -2.83
C ALA A 123 -4.46 -9.91 -2.82
N VAL A 124 -3.59 -10.48 -2.00
CA VAL A 124 -3.41 -11.92 -1.85
C VAL A 124 -3.36 -12.29 -0.36
N SER A 125 -4.02 -13.38 0.02
CA SER A 125 -3.98 -13.91 1.38
C SER A 125 -2.69 -14.70 1.66
N ALA A 126 -2.49 -15.10 2.91
CA ALA A 126 -1.42 -16.04 3.26
C ALA A 126 -1.54 -17.33 2.46
N ASN A 127 -0.39 -17.97 2.19
CA ASN A 127 -0.25 -19.17 1.35
C ASN A 127 -0.80 -19.03 -0.08
N GLY A 128 -1.07 -17.81 -0.55
CA GLY A 128 -1.66 -17.58 -1.86
C GLY A 128 -3.08 -18.15 -2.03
N ALA A 129 -3.77 -18.53 -0.94
CA ALA A 129 -5.01 -19.31 -1.01
C ALA A 129 -6.20 -18.52 -1.61
N HIS A 130 -6.21 -17.20 -1.41
CA HIS A 130 -7.26 -16.32 -1.91
C HIS A 130 -6.67 -15.12 -2.63
N LEU A 131 -7.30 -14.73 -3.73
CA LEU A 131 -6.94 -13.55 -4.52
C LEU A 131 -8.12 -12.59 -4.53
N LEU A 132 -7.82 -11.28 -4.47
CA LEU A 132 -8.80 -10.21 -4.51
C LEU A 132 -8.42 -9.23 -5.63
N ILE A 133 -9.35 -8.96 -6.53
CA ILE A 133 -9.14 -8.16 -7.73
C ILE A 133 -10.17 -7.03 -7.76
N GLY A 134 -9.73 -5.80 -7.56
CA GLY A 134 -10.56 -4.60 -7.71
C GLY A 134 -10.61 -4.14 -9.17
N LYS A 135 -11.81 -3.87 -9.70
CA LYS A 135 -12.02 -3.58 -11.12
C LYS A 135 -12.50 -2.15 -11.37
N SER A 136 -12.33 -1.70 -12.61
CA SER A 136 -12.73 -0.35 -13.06
C SER A 136 -14.24 -0.18 -13.24
N ASP A 137 -15.00 -1.24 -13.31
CA ASP A 137 -16.47 -1.24 -13.39
C ASP A 137 -17.16 -1.21 -12.02
N GLY A 138 -16.41 -1.19 -10.92
CA GLY A 138 -16.92 -1.21 -9.55
C GLY A 138 -17.06 -2.60 -8.94
N ALA A 139 -16.93 -3.65 -9.72
CA ALA A 139 -16.94 -5.00 -9.16
C ALA A 139 -15.62 -5.36 -8.51
N VAL A 140 -15.68 -6.22 -7.49
CA VAL A 140 -14.49 -6.83 -6.87
C VAL A 140 -14.62 -8.34 -6.97
N GLN A 141 -13.63 -9.00 -7.58
CA GLN A 141 -13.61 -10.44 -7.70
C GLN A 141 -12.75 -11.06 -6.60
N HIS A 142 -13.34 -11.98 -5.84
CA HIS A 142 -12.64 -12.83 -4.88
C HIS A 142 -12.53 -14.26 -5.46
N ILE A 143 -11.33 -14.83 -5.44
CA ILE A 143 -11.04 -16.17 -5.95
C ILE A 143 -10.47 -17.02 -4.82
N THR A 144 -11.09 -18.18 -4.56
CA THR A 144 -10.54 -19.21 -3.68
C THR A 144 -9.87 -20.28 -4.53
N LEU A 145 -8.54 -20.37 -4.50
CA LEU A 145 -7.78 -21.21 -5.42
C LEU A 145 -8.05 -22.72 -5.23
N ALA A 146 -8.18 -23.17 -3.98
CA ALA A 146 -8.39 -24.59 -3.68
C ALA A 146 -9.67 -25.17 -4.30
N SER A 147 -10.74 -24.37 -4.37
CA SER A 147 -12.05 -24.80 -4.93
C SER A 147 -12.32 -24.25 -6.32
N GLY A 148 -11.53 -23.30 -6.80
CA GLY A 148 -11.80 -22.53 -8.01
C GLY A 148 -12.99 -21.59 -7.90
N ARG A 149 -13.56 -21.40 -6.69
CA ARG A 149 -14.72 -20.54 -6.47
C ARG A 149 -14.37 -19.10 -6.79
N ARG A 150 -15.22 -18.44 -7.58
CA ARG A 150 -15.17 -17.01 -7.88
C ARG A 150 -16.43 -16.35 -7.36
N LEU A 151 -16.26 -15.32 -6.53
CA LEU A 151 -17.35 -14.50 -6.01
C LEU A 151 -17.13 -13.07 -6.51
N GLU A 152 -18.19 -12.44 -6.99
CA GLU A 152 -18.18 -11.01 -7.32
C GLU A 152 -18.94 -10.22 -6.24
N PHE A 153 -18.25 -9.24 -5.66
CA PHE A 153 -18.86 -8.24 -4.79
C PHE A 153 -19.25 -7.03 -5.65
N LEU A 154 -20.54 -6.71 -5.67
CA LEU A 154 -21.14 -5.67 -6.50
C LEU A 154 -21.63 -4.48 -5.66
N GLY A 155 -20.98 -4.19 -4.54
CA GLY A 155 -21.39 -3.13 -3.63
C GLY A 155 -21.04 -1.72 -4.09
N HIS A 156 -20.02 -1.57 -4.96
CA HIS A 156 -19.62 -0.27 -5.46
C HIS A 156 -20.32 0.11 -6.78
N SER A 157 -20.71 1.38 -6.89
CA SER A 157 -21.33 1.93 -8.11
C SER A 157 -20.35 2.58 -9.07
N GLU A 158 -19.10 2.76 -8.65
CA GLU A 158 -18.02 3.38 -9.40
C GLU A 158 -16.74 2.58 -9.25
N LYS A 159 -15.72 2.91 -10.05
CA LYS A 159 -14.46 2.18 -10.07
C LYS A 159 -13.82 2.00 -8.69
N VAL A 160 -13.35 0.79 -8.42
CA VAL A 160 -12.56 0.47 -7.23
C VAL A 160 -11.14 1.00 -7.43
N ASN A 161 -10.61 1.71 -6.44
CA ASN A 161 -9.28 2.28 -6.51
C ASN A 161 -8.24 1.49 -5.71
N SER A 162 -8.67 0.89 -4.60
CA SER A 162 -7.75 0.15 -3.71
C SER A 162 -8.48 -0.98 -3.00
N VAL A 163 -7.79 -2.09 -2.85
CA VAL A 163 -8.28 -3.28 -2.13
C VAL A 163 -7.25 -3.76 -1.12
N ALA A 164 -7.73 -4.32 -0.01
CA ALA A 164 -6.92 -5.01 0.98
C ALA A 164 -7.66 -6.24 1.46
N MET A 165 -6.92 -7.29 1.85
CA MET A 165 -7.50 -8.54 2.34
C MET A 165 -6.81 -8.98 3.62
N SER A 166 -7.58 -9.56 4.53
CA SER A 166 -7.03 -10.16 5.75
C SER A 166 -6.11 -11.35 5.43
N PRO A 167 -5.11 -11.66 6.26
CA PRO A 167 -4.19 -12.77 6.00
C PRO A 167 -4.86 -14.12 5.79
N ASN A 168 -5.98 -14.38 6.46
CA ASN A 168 -6.77 -15.60 6.30
C ASN A 168 -7.73 -15.60 5.09
N GLY A 169 -7.76 -14.51 4.31
CA GLY A 169 -8.62 -14.36 3.15
C GLY A 169 -10.10 -14.10 3.45
N ARG A 170 -10.51 -14.03 4.74
CA ARG A 170 -11.93 -13.98 5.15
C ARG A 170 -12.56 -12.60 5.01
N TYR A 171 -11.79 -11.54 5.19
CA TYR A 171 -12.29 -10.17 5.14
C TYR A 171 -11.58 -9.38 4.06
N ALA A 172 -12.35 -8.58 3.33
CA ALA A 172 -11.84 -7.65 2.34
C ALA A 172 -12.27 -6.22 2.70
N LEU A 173 -11.36 -5.28 2.47
CA LEU A 173 -11.63 -3.85 2.55
C LEU A 173 -11.42 -3.25 1.17
N THR A 174 -12.43 -2.57 0.64
CA THR A 174 -12.40 -2.00 -0.70
C THR A 174 -12.79 -0.55 -0.69
N GLY A 175 -12.12 0.28 -1.48
CA GLY A 175 -12.38 1.72 -1.57
C GLY A 175 -12.59 2.15 -3.02
N SER A 176 -13.61 3.00 -3.25
CA SER A 176 -14.08 3.35 -4.58
C SER A 176 -14.24 4.85 -4.80
N ASN A 177 -14.42 5.20 -6.07
CA ASN A 177 -14.82 6.54 -6.51
C ASN A 177 -16.22 6.92 -6.07
N ASP A 178 -17.07 5.98 -5.64
CA ASP A 178 -18.40 6.20 -5.09
C ASP A 178 -18.41 6.80 -3.68
N TYR A 179 -17.23 7.17 -3.16
CA TYR A 179 -17.00 7.79 -1.86
C TYR A 179 -17.19 6.84 -0.69
N GLN A 180 -17.30 5.54 -0.96
CA GLN A 180 -17.45 4.51 0.07
C GLN A 180 -16.20 3.62 0.15
N ALA A 181 -15.91 3.19 1.38
CA ALA A 181 -15.12 2.01 1.61
C ALA A 181 -15.98 0.97 2.34
N TYR A 182 -15.91 -0.28 1.88
CA TYR A 182 -16.64 -1.39 2.48
C TYR A 182 -15.68 -2.41 3.08
N LEU A 183 -15.92 -2.76 4.35
CA LEU A 183 -15.42 -3.98 4.93
C LEU A 183 -16.48 -5.06 4.76
N TRP A 184 -16.15 -6.17 4.13
CA TRP A 184 -17.10 -7.22 3.79
C TRP A 184 -16.50 -8.63 3.93
N ASP A 185 -17.37 -9.62 4.12
CA ASP A 185 -17.06 -11.03 4.26
C ASP A 185 -16.92 -11.68 2.88
N THR A 186 -15.78 -12.31 2.60
CA THR A 186 -15.46 -12.89 1.29
C THR A 186 -16.18 -14.19 0.98
N ASP A 187 -16.75 -14.86 1.99
CA ASP A 187 -17.54 -16.06 1.79
C ASP A 187 -18.98 -15.75 1.39
N THR A 188 -19.54 -14.67 1.93
CA THR A 188 -20.96 -14.33 1.78
C THR A 188 -21.21 -13.10 0.94
N ALA A 189 -20.19 -12.28 0.66
CA ALA A 189 -20.28 -10.94 0.09
C ALA A 189 -21.09 -9.95 0.95
N GLN A 190 -21.33 -10.23 2.23
CA GLN A 190 -22.05 -9.35 3.11
C GLN A 190 -21.17 -8.20 3.58
N ILE A 191 -21.68 -6.97 3.49
CA ILE A 191 -21.04 -5.78 4.04
C ILE A 191 -21.15 -5.84 5.56
N ILE A 192 -20.01 -5.73 6.24
CA ILE A 192 -19.89 -5.68 7.70
C ILE A 192 -19.94 -4.22 8.15
N HIS A 193 -19.11 -3.37 7.53
CA HIS A 193 -19.06 -1.95 7.82
C HIS A 193 -18.97 -1.12 6.55
N THR A 194 -19.59 0.06 6.58
CA THR A 194 -19.52 1.10 5.55
C THR A 194 -18.82 2.33 6.11
N PHE A 195 -17.75 2.76 5.44
CA PHE A 195 -16.98 3.94 5.80
C PHE A 195 -17.13 5.00 4.71
N SER A 196 -17.96 6.01 4.99
CA SER A 196 -18.26 7.09 4.03
C SER A 196 -17.23 8.20 4.09
N HIS A 197 -16.86 8.71 2.93
CA HIS A 197 -15.92 9.81 2.73
C HIS A 197 -16.57 10.95 1.94
N PRO A 198 -16.11 12.20 2.10
CA PRO A 198 -16.59 13.35 1.32
C PRO A 198 -16.05 13.35 -0.12
N SER A 199 -15.10 12.47 -0.45
CA SER A 199 -14.48 12.35 -1.76
C SER A 199 -14.12 10.91 -2.08
N ARG A 200 -13.60 10.66 -3.30
CA ARG A 200 -13.18 9.34 -3.76
C ARG A 200 -12.23 8.68 -2.78
N VAL A 201 -12.54 7.48 -2.34
CA VAL A 201 -11.61 6.69 -1.54
C VAL A 201 -10.48 6.22 -2.44
N SER A 202 -9.26 6.65 -2.14
CA SER A 202 -8.08 6.44 -2.99
C SER A 202 -7.15 5.35 -2.48
N LYS A 203 -7.15 5.09 -1.17
CA LYS A 203 -6.30 4.05 -0.56
C LYS A 203 -6.98 3.45 0.66
N VAL A 204 -6.85 2.12 0.77
CA VAL A 204 -7.28 1.35 1.94
C VAL A 204 -6.17 0.41 2.39
N ALA A 205 -6.17 0.04 3.68
CA ALA A 205 -5.28 -0.97 4.23
C ALA A 205 -5.94 -1.65 5.44
N LEU A 206 -5.61 -2.93 5.66
CA LEU A 206 -6.02 -3.70 6.84
C LEU A 206 -4.81 -3.96 7.74
N ASP A 207 -5.03 -3.89 9.04
CA ASP A 207 -4.07 -4.37 10.02
C ASP A 207 -3.95 -5.91 9.93
N PRO A 208 -2.73 -6.48 9.84
CA PRO A 208 -2.54 -7.92 9.73
C PRO A 208 -3.14 -8.75 10.88
N GLN A 209 -3.27 -8.14 12.06
CA GLN A 209 -3.89 -8.77 13.23
C GLN A 209 -5.42 -8.62 13.28
N GLY A 210 -6.02 -7.92 12.29
CA GLY A 210 -7.46 -7.74 12.18
C GLY A 210 -8.07 -6.76 13.19
N ARG A 211 -7.29 -5.83 13.73
CA ARG A 211 -7.76 -4.82 14.70
C ARG A 211 -8.29 -3.57 14.01
N PHE A 212 -7.60 -3.09 12.98
CA PHE A 212 -7.83 -1.78 12.38
C PHE A 212 -7.98 -1.83 10.87
N ALA A 213 -8.84 -0.96 10.36
CA ALA A 213 -8.95 -0.61 8.95
C ALA A 213 -8.49 0.84 8.74
N PHE A 214 -7.78 1.09 7.66
CA PHE A 214 -7.39 2.42 7.22
C PHE A 214 -8.13 2.75 5.92
N THR A 215 -8.68 3.96 5.84
CA THR A 215 -9.29 4.49 4.63
C THR A 215 -8.85 5.93 4.41
N ALA A 216 -8.49 6.28 3.17
CA ALA A 216 -8.10 7.63 2.81
C ALA A 216 -8.74 8.06 1.50
N ASP A 217 -9.17 9.33 1.44
CA ASP A 217 -9.75 9.90 0.25
C ASP A 217 -8.77 10.81 -0.53
N SER A 218 -9.23 11.33 -1.66
CA SER A 218 -8.43 12.19 -2.54
C SER A 218 -8.35 13.66 -2.05
N GLN A 219 -9.04 14.03 -0.94
CA GLN A 219 -9.02 15.36 -0.36
C GLN A 219 -8.31 15.44 0.99
N SER A 220 -7.40 14.51 1.25
CA SER A 220 -6.56 14.46 2.47
C SER A 220 -7.29 14.01 3.75
N LEU A 221 -8.47 13.43 3.67
CA LEU A 221 -9.11 12.83 4.82
C LEU A 221 -8.68 11.36 4.92
N ALA A 222 -7.96 11.03 5.98
CA ALA A 222 -7.48 9.68 6.25
C ALA A 222 -7.89 9.28 7.67
N ARG A 223 -8.50 8.09 7.81
CA ARG A 223 -9.15 7.61 9.02
C ARG A 223 -8.72 6.20 9.36
N ILE A 224 -8.65 5.93 10.66
CA ILE A 224 -8.39 4.60 11.22
C ILE A 224 -9.64 4.18 12.00
N TRP A 225 -10.10 2.97 11.72
CA TRP A 225 -11.33 2.40 12.24
C TRP A 225 -11.05 1.11 13.00
N ASP A 226 -11.78 0.87 14.06
CA ASP A 226 -11.84 -0.43 14.72
C ASP A 226 -12.66 -1.40 13.88
N ILE A 227 -12.09 -2.54 13.49
CA ILE A 227 -12.75 -3.52 12.61
C ILE A 227 -13.93 -4.19 13.30
N GLN A 228 -13.86 -4.44 14.59
CA GLN A 228 -14.91 -5.15 15.31
C GLN A 228 -16.18 -4.31 15.46
N SER A 229 -16.04 -3.06 15.85
CA SER A 229 -17.18 -2.17 16.12
C SER A 229 -17.55 -1.26 14.96
N GLY A 230 -16.66 -1.05 13.96
CA GLY A 230 -16.79 -0.05 12.92
C GLY A 230 -16.57 1.39 13.42
N ALA A 231 -16.17 1.58 14.69
CA ALA A 231 -15.99 2.90 15.28
C ALA A 231 -14.72 3.60 14.78
N LEU A 232 -14.78 4.93 14.65
CA LEU A 232 -13.61 5.75 14.36
C LEU A 232 -12.66 5.76 15.55
N ILE A 233 -11.43 5.32 15.35
CA ILE A 233 -10.34 5.41 16.33
C ILE A 233 -9.69 6.79 16.25
N SER A 234 -9.21 7.16 15.06
CA SER A 234 -8.55 8.44 14.84
C SER A 234 -8.62 8.88 13.38
N SER A 235 -8.36 10.17 13.17
CA SER A 235 -8.09 10.74 11.84
C SER A 235 -6.66 11.25 11.81
N LEU A 236 -5.93 10.99 10.72
CA LEU A 236 -4.57 11.48 10.59
C LEU A 236 -4.58 13.02 10.59
N GLN A 237 -3.72 13.63 11.42
CA GLN A 237 -3.59 15.07 11.55
C GLN A 237 -2.74 15.65 10.40
N ILE A 238 -3.30 15.62 9.18
CA ILE A 238 -2.62 16.03 7.96
C ILE A 238 -2.59 17.55 7.89
N THR A 239 -1.40 18.13 7.78
CA THR A 239 -1.20 19.58 7.63
C THR A 239 -0.97 20.03 6.19
N ALA A 240 -0.60 19.09 5.31
CA ALA A 240 -0.36 19.37 3.90
C ALA A 240 -1.67 19.40 3.09
N ARG A 241 -1.77 20.31 2.12
CA ARG A 241 -2.91 20.32 1.20
C ARG A 241 -2.80 19.16 0.20
N GLN A 242 -3.93 18.52 -0.11
CA GLN A 242 -4.06 17.47 -1.13
C GLN A 242 -3.05 16.32 -0.95
N GLN A 243 -2.87 15.85 0.28
CA GLN A 243 -2.05 14.69 0.53
C GLN A 243 -2.84 13.41 0.19
N VAL A 244 -2.35 12.66 -0.80
CA VAL A 244 -2.83 11.31 -1.14
C VAL A 244 -1.75 10.30 -0.76
N PHE A 245 -2.16 9.05 -0.57
CA PHE A 245 -1.28 7.97 -0.16
C PHE A 245 -1.16 6.94 -1.29
N SER A 246 0.06 6.55 -1.60
CA SER A 246 0.38 5.46 -2.54
C SER A 246 0.67 4.15 -1.81
N ALA A 247 1.24 4.23 -0.61
CA ALA A 247 1.56 3.09 0.23
C ALA A 247 1.09 3.31 1.67
N VAL A 248 0.61 2.25 2.32
CA VAL A 248 0.17 2.28 3.72
C VAL A 248 0.45 0.94 4.38
N ARG A 249 1.02 0.95 5.59
CA ARG A 249 1.30 -0.25 6.35
C ARG A 249 1.15 -0.02 7.85
N PHE A 250 0.40 -0.88 8.53
CA PHE A 250 0.38 -0.93 9.98
C PHE A 250 1.62 -1.62 10.52
N SER A 251 2.11 -1.19 11.68
CA SER A 251 3.10 -1.95 12.44
C SER A 251 2.48 -3.22 13.02
N GLU A 252 3.29 -4.23 13.28
CA GLU A 252 2.81 -5.52 13.77
C GLU A 252 2.06 -5.40 15.11
N ASP A 253 2.52 -4.52 16.00
CA ASP A 253 1.85 -4.22 17.27
C ASP A 253 0.60 -3.33 17.13
N GLY A 254 0.34 -2.76 15.93
CA GLY A 254 -0.78 -1.85 15.65
C GLY A 254 -0.68 -0.47 16.28
N GLN A 255 0.46 -0.12 16.87
CA GLN A 255 0.62 1.20 17.48
C GLN A 255 0.91 2.29 16.46
N TYR A 256 1.50 1.91 15.32
CA TYR A 256 1.95 2.84 14.30
C TYR A 256 1.38 2.51 12.92
N LEU A 257 1.27 3.55 12.11
CA LEU A 257 0.96 3.47 10.69
C LEU A 257 2.09 4.15 9.91
N LEU A 258 2.61 3.48 8.91
CA LEU A 258 3.60 4.02 7.99
C LEU A 258 2.91 4.31 6.66
N THR A 259 3.13 5.49 6.10
CA THR A 259 2.53 5.90 4.83
C THR A 259 3.58 6.39 3.86
N GLY A 260 3.41 6.08 2.58
CA GLY A 260 4.14 6.63 1.45
C GLY A 260 3.23 7.50 0.58
N ALA A 261 3.79 8.52 -0.05
CA ALA A 261 3.06 9.44 -0.91
C ALA A 261 3.74 9.65 -2.27
N PRO A 262 2.98 10.00 -3.33
CA PRO A 262 3.56 10.39 -4.63
C PRO A 262 4.46 11.63 -4.55
N THR A 263 4.35 12.39 -3.47
CA THR A 263 5.16 13.60 -3.21
C THR A 263 6.51 13.32 -2.56
N ARG A 264 7.00 12.09 -2.61
CA ARG A 264 8.28 11.63 -2.02
C ARG A 264 8.31 11.58 -0.50
N ASN A 265 7.18 11.73 0.17
CA ASN A 265 7.12 11.72 1.62
C ASN A 265 6.82 10.29 2.13
N VAL A 266 7.56 9.89 3.14
CA VAL A 266 7.25 8.76 4.01
C VAL A 266 6.95 9.34 5.39
N ALA A 267 5.85 8.94 6.02
CA ALA A 267 5.47 9.47 7.33
C ALA A 267 5.05 8.36 8.28
N LEU A 268 5.44 8.50 9.54
CA LEU A 268 5.07 7.63 10.66
C LEU A 268 4.00 8.32 11.50
N TRP A 269 2.90 7.63 11.76
CA TRP A 269 1.75 8.12 12.50
C TRP A 269 1.48 7.24 13.70
N ARG A 270 0.97 7.82 14.79
CA ARG A 270 0.42 7.07 15.91
C ARG A 270 -1.03 6.71 15.60
N VAL A 271 -1.39 5.42 15.72
CA VAL A 271 -2.74 4.92 15.41
C VAL A 271 -3.79 5.49 16.36
N SER A 272 -3.49 5.62 17.66
CA SER A 272 -4.46 6.00 18.68
C SER A 272 -5.01 7.43 18.56
N ASP A 273 -4.24 8.36 17.99
CA ASP A 273 -4.60 9.78 17.90
C ASP A 273 -4.37 10.42 16.51
N GLY A 274 -3.83 9.65 15.56
CA GLY A 274 -3.53 10.12 14.21
C GLY A 274 -2.42 11.18 14.12
N LYS A 275 -1.60 11.33 15.18
CA LYS A 275 -0.51 12.30 15.22
C LYS A 275 0.65 11.84 14.36
N GLU A 276 1.18 12.73 13.51
CA GLU A 276 2.44 12.52 12.81
C GLU A 276 3.60 12.57 13.82
N LEU A 277 4.37 11.49 13.86
CA LEU A 277 5.54 11.37 14.75
C LEU A 277 6.83 11.73 14.05
N GLN A 278 6.97 11.30 12.78
CA GLN A 278 8.17 11.52 12.00
C GLN A 278 7.86 11.54 10.51
N ARG A 279 8.67 12.28 9.75
CA ARG A 279 8.58 12.36 8.30
C ARG A 279 9.96 12.29 7.68
N TRP A 280 10.05 11.51 6.60
CA TRP A 280 11.24 11.39 5.74
C TRP A 280 10.90 11.83 4.34
N ARG A 281 11.88 12.25 3.58
CA ARG A 281 11.74 12.58 2.19
C ARG A 281 12.67 11.73 1.35
N VAL A 282 12.11 10.95 0.44
CA VAL A 282 12.87 10.14 -0.51
C VAL A 282 13.57 11.08 -1.51
N MET A 283 14.86 10.85 -1.73
CA MET A 283 15.63 11.60 -2.70
C MET A 283 15.34 11.10 -4.10
N PRO A 284 15.12 11.99 -5.09
CA PRO A 284 15.00 11.56 -6.48
C PRO A 284 16.37 11.09 -6.97
N ARG A 285 16.37 10.22 -7.96
CA ARG A 285 17.57 9.79 -8.64
C ARG A 285 18.28 11.01 -9.28
N ASP A 286 19.61 11.03 -9.22
CA ASP A 286 20.41 12.06 -9.85
C ASP A 286 20.15 12.11 -11.38
N GLY A 287 19.88 13.30 -11.88
CA GLY A 287 19.59 13.52 -13.31
C GLY A 287 18.15 13.24 -13.73
N SER A 288 17.26 12.74 -12.84
CA SER A 288 15.84 12.57 -13.18
C SER A 288 15.14 13.90 -13.45
N ARG A 289 14.40 14.00 -14.56
CA ARG A 289 13.60 15.19 -14.91
C ARG A 289 12.19 14.75 -15.33
N PRO A 290 11.11 15.18 -14.64
CA PRO A 290 11.13 15.97 -13.41
C PRO A 290 11.73 15.19 -12.23
N ALA A 291 12.26 15.90 -11.24
CA ALA A 291 12.80 15.32 -10.01
C ALA A 291 11.66 14.76 -9.14
N GLY A 292 11.06 13.66 -9.58
CA GLY A 292 9.94 12.97 -8.94
C GLY A 292 10.36 11.59 -8.43
N ALA A 293 9.77 11.15 -7.34
CA ALA A 293 9.87 9.78 -6.85
C ALA A 293 8.56 9.44 -6.14
N VAL A 294 7.75 8.60 -6.76
CA VAL A 294 6.55 8.04 -6.10
C VAL A 294 7.01 6.99 -5.11
N VAL A 295 6.61 7.10 -3.85
CA VAL A 295 6.85 6.03 -2.88
C VAL A 295 5.79 4.96 -3.11
N HIS A 296 6.18 3.84 -3.72
CA HIS A 296 5.27 2.76 -4.07
C HIS A 296 5.00 1.82 -2.90
N ALA A 297 6.02 1.56 -2.06
CA ALA A 297 5.88 0.66 -0.94
C ALA A 297 6.66 1.14 0.29
N VAL A 298 6.18 0.74 1.46
CA VAL A 298 6.81 1.01 2.75
C VAL A 298 6.69 -0.23 3.65
N ALA A 299 7.71 -0.49 4.48
CA ALA A 299 7.66 -1.55 5.48
C ALA A 299 8.47 -1.21 6.74
N PHE A 300 8.12 -1.87 7.84
CA PHE A 300 8.90 -1.87 9.07
C PHE A 300 9.93 -3.00 9.01
N LEU A 301 11.21 -2.68 9.16
CA LEU A 301 12.28 -3.68 9.34
C LEU A 301 12.45 -4.05 10.81
N SER A 302 12.12 -3.12 11.69
CA SER A 302 12.13 -3.28 13.15
C SER A 302 11.31 -2.11 13.73
N PRO A 303 11.04 -2.07 15.04
CA PRO A 303 10.34 -0.95 15.68
C PRO A 303 10.99 0.43 15.45
N THR A 304 12.29 0.47 15.09
CA THR A 304 13.07 1.71 14.89
C THR A 304 13.60 1.90 13.48
N ARG A 305 13.36 0.94 12.57
CA ARG A 305 13.89 0.98 11.21
C ARG A 305 12.77 0.74 10.20
N ILE A 306 12.75 1.56 9.19
CA ILE A 306 11.82 1.46 8.08
C ILE A 306 12.57 1.33 6.76
N ILE A 307 11.86 0.82 5.74
CA ILE A 307 12.32 0.77 4.36
C ILE A 307 11.20 1.30 3.45
N SER A 308 11.57 1.92 2.36
CA SER A 308 10.65 2.35 1.31
C SER A 308 11.22 2.05 -0.07
N GLU A 309 10.36 1.70 -1.00
CA GLU A 309 10.68 1.55 -2.42
C GLU A 309 10.02 2.68 -3.21
N SER A 310 10.73 3.25 -4.18
CA SER A 310 10.25 4.40 -4.95
C SER A 310 10.59 4.30 -6.44
N SER A 311 9.87 5.07 -7.26
CA SER A 311 9.99 5.05 -8.73
C SER A 311 11.25 5.73 -9.28
N SER A 312 12.15 6.19 -8.44
CA SER A 312 13.33 6.96 -8.88
C SER A 312 14.61 6.18 -8.85
#